data_c217ca07ccf542ffe3cafb1bbdbf92a0
#
_entry.id   c217ca07ccf542ffe3cafb1bbdbf92a0
#
_cell.length_a   1.000
_cell.length_b   1.000
_cell.length_c   1.000
_cell.angle_alpha   90.00
_cell.angle_beta   90.00
_cell.angle_gamma   90.00
#
_symmetry.space_group_name_H-M   'P 1'
#
loop_
_entity.id
_entity.type
_entity.pdbx_description
1 polymer ?
#
loop_
_entity_poly.entity_id
_entity_poly.type
_entity_poly.pdbx_seq_one_letter_code
_entity_poly.pdbx_strand_id
1 'polypeptide(L)'
;MDRQTIENVVKACNVDTSEGPVNARVQQVLVRLVTDLFQAIEDLDLSQSEVWKGIETIIDIAKADEFALMGSAVGLEHFLDLRADEADAKAGLTGGTPRTIEGPLYVAGAPESTGFARMDDGSEEGKIPTLIIDGTVT
;
A
#
# COMPACT_ATOMS: atom_id res chain seq x y z
N MET A 1 28.47 8.22 -5.33
CA MET A 1 28.97 7.05 -4.51
C MET A 1 28.51 5.77 -5.17
N ASP A 2 29.30 4.69 -5.19
CA ASP A 2 28.82 3.43 -5.74
C ASP A 2 27.98 2.63 -4.73
N ARG A 3 27.16 1.69 -5.25
CA ARG A 3 26.25 0.88 -4.43
C ARG A 3 26.95 0.10 -3.31
N GLN A 4 28.16 -0.42 -3.56
CA GLN A 4 28.90 -1.17 -2.56
C GLN A 4 29.33 -0.29 -1.38
N THR A 5 29.73 0.94 -1.65
CA THR A 5 30.05 1.93 -0.62
C THR A 5 28.82 2.29 0.20
N ILE A 6 27.66 2.49 -0.45
CA ILE A 6 26.37 2.73 0.22
C ILE A 6 26.00 1.58 1.15
N GLU A 7 26.09 0.33 0.67
CA GLU A 7 25.81 -0.85 1.49
C GLU A 7 26.71 -0.94 2.72
N ASN A 8 27.99 -0.57 2.58
CA ASN A 8 28.93 -0.56 3.70
C ASN A 8 28.56 0.50 4.73
N VAL A 9 28.13 1.69 4.30
CA VAL A 9 27.63 2.76 5.21
C VAL A 9 26.39 2.28 5.96
N VAL A 10 25.41 1.71 5.26
CA VAL A 10 24.17 1.21 5.89
C VAL A 10 24.47 0.12 6.92
N LYS A 11 25.38 -0.81 6.62
CA LYS A 11 25.82 -1.84 7.57
C LYS A 11 26.54 -1.25 8.78
N ALA A 12 27.35 -0.21 8.58
CA ALA A 12 28.09 0.45 9.67
C ALA A 12 27.16 1.27 10.61
N CYS A 13 26.05 1.78 10.08
CA CYS A 13 25.06 2.54 10.86
C CYS A 13 24.22 1.67 11.81
N ASN A 14 24.39 0.35 11.76
CA ASN A 14 23.75 -0.60 12.66
C ASN A 14 22.25 -0.32 12.84
N VAL A 15 21.46 -0.56 11.80
CA VAL A 15 19.99 -0.29 11.76
C VAL A 15 19.22 -1.19 12.76
N ASP A 16 19.94 -1.81 13.69
CA ASP A 16 19.37 -2.62 14.77
C ASP A 16 18.98 -1.71 15.93
N THR A 17 17.72 -1.32 15.96
CA THR A 17 17.19 -0.36 16.96
C THR A 17 16.34 -1.02 18.04
N SER A 18 16.26 -2.35 18.12
CA SER A 18 15.39 -3.02 19.09
C SER A 18 16.17 -3.73 20.20
N GLU A 19 15.83 -3.45 21.44
CA GLU A 19 16.25 -4.21 22.65
C GLU A 19 15.56 -5.59 22.73
N GLY A 20 15.23 -6.24 21.61
CA GLY A 20 14.55 -7.52 21.56
C GLY A 20 15.03 -8.41 20.42
N PRO A 21 14.57 -9.66 20.33
CA PRO A 21 14.91 -10.53 19.22
C PRO A 21 14.41 -9.91 17.91
N VAL A 22 15.34 -9.35 17.15
CA VAL A 22 15.04 -8.71 15.85
C VAL A 22 14.52 -9.76 14.89
N ASN A 23 13.37 -9.49 14.28
CA ASN A 23 12.93 -10.30 13.15
C ASN A 23 13.91 -10.08 11.99
N ALA A 24 14.74 -11.10 11.69
CA ALA A 24 15.76 -11.03 10.66
C ALA A 24 15.18 -10.62 9.28
N ARG A 25 13.92 -10.94 9.02
CA ARG A 25 13.25 -10.53 7.78
C ARG A 25 12.96 -9.03 7.77
N VAL A 26 12.50 -8.48 8.87
CA VAL A 26 12.26 -7.03 9.01
C VAL A 26 13.58 -6.26 8.84
N GLN A 27 14.64 -6.72 9.49
CA GLN A 27 15.96 -6.13 9.35
C GLN A 27 16.45 -6.16 7.89
N GLN A 28 16.30 -7.28 7.21
CA GLN A 28 16.64 -7.40 5.79
C GLN A 28 15.88 -6.39 4.91
N VAL A 29 14.58 -6.21 5.16
CA VAL A 29 13.74 -5.25 4.44
C VAL A 29 14.20 -3.81 4.71
N LEU A 30 14.42 -3.45 5.98
CA LEU A 30 14.87 -2.11 6.35
C LEU A 30 16.23 -1.76 5.74
N VAL A 31 17.22 -2.67 5.82
CA VAL A 31 18.54 -2.47 5.21
C VAL A 31 18.39 -2.23 3.71
N ARG A 32 17.53 -3.00 3.05
CA ARG A 32 17.30 -2.83 1.60
C ARG A 32 16.65 -1.48 1.27
N LEU A 33 15.63 -1.08 2.01
CA LEU A 33 14.95 0.20 1.80
C LEU A 33 15.89 1.40 2.01
N VAL A 34 16.71 1.37 3.07
CA VAL A 34 17.68 2.44 3.34
C VAL A 34 18.77 2.48 2.26
N THR A 35 19.25 1.32 1.80
CA THR A 35 20.21 1.25 0.71
C THR A 35 19.65 1.84 -0.58
N ASP A 36 18.41 1.49 -0.95
CA ASP A 36 17.78 2.00 -2.16
C ASP A 36 17.46 3.51 -2.05
N LEU A 37 17.10 4.01 -0.85
CA LEU A 37 16.95 5.44 -0.60
C LEU A 37 18.28 6.19 -0.82
N PHE A 38 19.39 5.70 -0.26
CA PHE A 38 20.69 6.34 -0.44
C PHE A 38 21.15 6.27 -1.90
N GLN A 39 20.87 5.18 -2.59
CA GLN A 39 21.13 5.08 -4.02
C GLN A 39 20.33 6.12 -4.82
N ALA A 40 19.06 6.32 -4.50
CA ALA A 40 18.23 7.33 -5.14
C ALA A 40 18.75 8.77 -4.91
N ILE A 41 19.26 9.06 -3.72
CA ILE A 41 19.90 10.36 -3.42
C ILE A 41 21.09 10.61 -4.36
N GLU A 42 21.93 9.60 -4.58
CA GLU A 42 23.08 9.71 -5.49
C GLU A 42 22.65 9.78 -6.95
N ASP A 43 21.73 8.93 -7.39
CA ASP A 43 21.30 8.84 -8.79
C ASP A 43 20.57 10.11 -9.27
N LEU A 44 19.86 10.78 -8.36
CA LEU A 44 19.10 12.00 -8.63
C LEU A 44 19.87 13.28 -8.23
N ASP A 45 21.10 13.16 -7.72
CA ASP A 45 21.91 14.28 -7.22
C ASP A 45 21.14 15.19 -6.25
N LEU A 46 20.42 14.57 -5.29
CA LEU A 46 19.57 15.31 -4.36
C LEU A 46 20.39 16.12 -3.38
N SER A 47 20.05 17.39 -3.23
CA SER A 47 20.59 18.23 -2.18
C SER A 47 20.07 17.83 -0.79
N GLN A 48 20.81 18.17 0.26
CA GLN A 48 20.40 17.93 1.64
C GLN A 48 19.01 18.51 1.95
N SER A 49 18.69 19.69 1.42
CA SER A 49 17.39 20.32 1.63
C SER A 49 16.24 19.57 0.96
N GLU A 50 16.44 19.00 -0.22
CA GLU A 50 15.43 18.17 -0.90
C GLU A 50 15.17 16.87 -0.15
N VAL A 51 16.23 16.22 0.34
CA VAL A 51 16.10 15.00 1.16
C VAL A 51 15.26 15.28 2.41
N TRP A 52 15.59 16.34 3.17
CA TRP A 52 14.84 16.69 4.38
C TRP A 52 13.41 17.09 4.05
N LYS A 53 13.17 17.79 2.94
CA LYS A 53 11.82 18.14 2.51
C LYS A 53 10.98 16.89 2.18
N GLY A 54 11.58 15.90 1.54
CA GLY A 54 10.92 14.60 1.30
C GLY A 54 10.53 13.89 2.61
N ILE A 55 11.44 13.85 3.58
CA ILE A 55 11.18 13.25 4.90
C ILE A 55 10.06 14.00 5.63
N GLU A 56 10.09 15.34 5.66
CA GLU A 56 9.03 16.16 6.26
C GLU A 56 7.66 15.87 5.63
N THR A 57 7.61 15.74 4.29
CA THR A 57 6.37 15.42 3.58
C THR A 57 5.80 14.06 4.01
N ILE A 58 6.63 13.03 4.15
CA ILE A 58 6.20 11.71 4.63
C ILE A 58 5.68 11.80 6.07
N ILE A 59 6.35 12.57 6.93
CA ILE A 59 5.92 12.80 8.32
C ILE A 59 4.56 13.51 8.36
N ASP A 60 4.34 14.49 7.52
CA ASP A 60 3.08 15.24 7.48
C ASP A 60 1.91 14.36 6.99
N ILE A 61 2.13 13.53 5.97
CA ILE A 61 1.16 12.51 5.52
C ILE A 61 0.82 11.54 6.65
N ALA A 62 1.83 11.07 7.39
CA ALA A 62 1.62 10.16 8.52
C ALA A 62 0.84 10.82 9.67
N LYS A 63 1.10 12.10 9.96
CA LYS A 63 0.35 12.87 10.97
C LYS A 63 -1.09 13.13 10.58
N ALA A 64 -1.37 13.25 9.28
CA ALA A 64 -2.72 13.39 8.75
C ALA A 64 -3.51 12.07 8.73
N ASP A 65 -2.89 10.94 9.13
CA ASP A 65 -3.45 9.57 9.01
C ASP A 65 -3.76 9.16 7.57
N GLU A 66 -3.01 9.71 6.62
CA GLU A 66 -3.19 9.49 5.18
C GLU A 66 -2.15 8.52 4.57
N PHE A 67 -1.38 7.81 5.41
CA PHE A 67 -0.30 6.95 4.92
C PHE A 67 -0.81 5.79 4.06
N ALA A 68 -1.97 5.23 4.38
CA ALA A 68 -2.62 4.21 3.56
C ALA A 68 -3.05 4.76 2.19
N LEU A 69 -3.56 5.99 2.16
CA LEU A 69 -3.93 6.68 0.92
C LEU A 69 -2.71 6.93 0.02
N MET A 70 -1.55 7.24 0.61
CA MET A 70 -0.29 7.35 -0.13
C MET A 70 0.08 6.03 -0.83
N GLY A 71 -0.10 4.88 -0.16
CA GLY A 71 0.13 3.56 -0.75
C GLY A 71 -0.69 3.34 -2.03
N SER A 72 -1.98 3.67 -1.97
CA SER A 72 -2.87 3.60 -3.13
C SER A 72 -2.45 4.59 -4.24
N ALA A 73 -2.10 5.82 -3.87
CA ALA A 73 -1.71 6.87 -4.83
C ALA A 73 -0.45 6.52 -5.63
N VAL A 74 0.51 5.81 -5.02
CA VAL A 74 1.72 5.34 -5.73
C VAL A 74 1.54 3.99 -6.44
N GLY A 75 0.33 3.43 -6.42
CA GLY A 75 0.01 2.17 -7.10
C GLY A 75 0.56 0.92 -6.41
N LEU A 76 0.87 0.98 -5.11
CA LEU A 76 1.42 -0.15 -4.36
C LEU A 76 0.49 -1.36 -4.39
N GLU A 77 -0.81 -1.16 -4.18
CA GLU A 77 -1.82 -2.22 -4.20
C GLU A 77 -1.85 -2.90 -5.57
N HIS A 78 -1.92 -2.13 -6.65
CA HIS A 78 -1.88 -2.67 -8.00
C HIS A 78 -0.60 -3.49 -8.27
N PHE A 79 0.54 -3.01 -7.81
CA PHE A 79 1.79 -3.76 -7.93
C PHE A 79 1.76 -5.10 -7.17
N LEU A 80 1.16 -5.12 -5.98
CA LEU A 80 1.00 -6.35 -5.19
C LEU A 80 0.04 -7.33 -5.86
N ASP A 81 -1.04 -6.85 -6.46
CA ASP A 81 -1.99 -7.65 -7.23
C ASP A 81 -1.32 -8.30 -8.44
N LEU A 82 -0.56 -7.54 -9.22
CA LEU A 82 0.20 -8.09 -10.34
C LEU A 82 1.17 -9.20 -9.90
N ARG A 83 1.83 -9.03 -8.76
CA ARG A 83 2.70 -10.06 -8.19
C ARG A 83 1.95 -11.31 -7.75
N ALA A 84 0.74 -11.15 -7.20
CA ALA A 84 -0.09 -12.26 -6.79
C ALA A 84 -0.62 -13.03 -8.02
N ASP A 85 -1.05 -12.33 -9.06
CA ASP A 85 -1.48 -12.94 -10.32
C ASP A 85 -0.34 -13.72 -11.00
N GLU A 86 0.88 -13.18 -10.98
CA GLU A 86 2.07 -13.90 -11.47
C GLU A 86 2.35 -15.18 -10.67
N ALA A 87 2.18 -15.14 -9.35
CA ALA A 87 2.35 -16.30 -8.48
C ALA A 87 1.31 -17.38 -8.76
N ASP A 88 0.04 -16.99 -8.94
CA ASP A 88 -1.06 -17.90 -9.28
C ASP A 88 -0.83 -18.55 -10.66
N ALA A 89 -0.42 -17.77 -11.64
CA ALA A 89 -0.08 -18.29 -12.96
C ALA A 89 1.06 -19.33 -12.90
N LYS A 90 2.09 -19.08 -12.11
CA LYS A 90 3.20 -20.02 -11.87
C LYS A 90 2.73 -21.29 -11.14
N ALA A 91 1.72 -21.19 -10.30
CA ALA A 91 1.10 -22.33 -9.60
C ALA A 91 0.09 -23.10 -10.49
N GLY A 92 -0.14 -22.67 -11.71
CA GLY A 92 -1.11 -23.28 -12.64
C GLY A 92 -2.57 -22.93 -12.31
N LEU A 93 -2.80 -21.96 -11.44
CA LEU A 93 -4.12 -21.43 -11.15
C LEU A 93 -4.52 -20.46 -12.26
N THR A 94 -5.32 -20.95 -13.21
CA THR A 94 -5.79 -20.14 -14.33
C THR A 94 -7.31 -20.04 -14.30
N GLY A 95 -7.84 -18.85 -14.49
CA GLY A 95 -9.29 -18.57 -14.56
C GLY A 95 -9.70 -17.49 -13.55
N GLY A 96 -10.87 -16.93 -13.79
CA GLY A 96 -11.40 -15.79 -13.02
C GLY A 96 -11.05 -14.45 -13.65
N THR A 97 -11.55 -13.40 -13.05
CA THR A 97 -11.20 -12.01 -13.41
C THR A 97 -9.86 -11.61 -12.79
N PRO A 98 -9.07 -10.77 -13.47
CA PRO A 98 -7.87 -10.20 -12.88
C PRO A 98 -8.18 -9.49 -11.56
N ARG A 99 -7.25 -9.55 -10.60
CA ARG A 99 -7.36 -8.76 -9.37
C ARG A 99 -7.43 -7.28 -9.69
N THR A 100 -8.19 -6.58 -8.90
CA THR A 100 -8.32 -5.13 -8.99
C THR A 100 -8.36 -4.54 -7.59
N ILE A 101 -8.07 -3.25 -7.48
CA ILE A 101 -8.12 -2.52 -6.22
C ILE A 101 -9.53 -2.62 -5.64
N GLU A 102 -9.66 -2.94 -4.37
CA GLU A 102 -10.93 -2.86 -3.65
C GLU A 102 -11.45 -1.42 -3.72
N GLY A 103 -12.71 -1.26 -4.15
CA GLY A 103 -13.31 0.06 -4.21
C GLY A 103 -13.47 0.68 -2.81
N PRO A 104 -13.60 2.02 -2.71
CA PRO A 104 -13.74 2.71 -1.44
C PRO A 104 -15.03 2.37 -0.67
N LEU A 105 -15.94 1.62 -1.30
CA LEU A 105 -17.20 1.17 -0.71
C LEU A 105 -17.11 -0.23 -0.08
N TYR A 106 -15.97 -0.92 -0.21
CA TYR A 106 -15.77 -2.21 0.45
C TYR A 106 -15.63 -2.00 1.96
N VAL A 107 -16.46 -2.71 2.72
CA VAL A 107 -16.40 -2.73 4.18
C VAL A 107 -16.31 -4.19 4.65
N ALA A 108 -15.17 -4.57 5.21
CA ALA A 108 -14.98 -5.92 5.75
C ALA A 108 -16.01 -6.20 6.85
N GLY A 109 -16.70 -7.35 6.76
CA GLY A 109 -17.75 -7.72 7.72
C GLY A 109 -19.06 -6.94 7.56
N ALA A 110 -19.30 -6.32 6.40
CA ALA A 110 -20.60 -5.75 6.08
C ALA A 110 -21.72 -6.80 6.25
N PRO A 111 -22.92 -6.41 6.70
CA PRO A 111 -24.03 -7.33 6.90
C PRO A 111 -24.37 -8.08 5.62
N GLU A 112 -24.46 -9.40 5.70
CA GLU A 112 -24.93 -10.20 4.57
C GLU A 112 -26.40 -9.93 4.30
N SER A 113 -26.76 -9.81 3.03
CA SER A 113 -28.13 -9.66 2.59
C SER A 113 -28.43 -10.64 1.45
N THR A 114 -29.64 -11.20 1.44
CA THR A 114 -30.12 -12.08 0.38
C THR A 114 -31.29 -11.44 -0.34
N GLY A 115 -31.15 -11.32 -1.67
CA GLY A 115 -32.19 -10.80 -2.55
C GLY A 115 -32.21 -9.28 -2.64
N PHE A 116 -32.48 -8.56 -1.56
CA PHE A 116 -32.58 -7.10 -1.54
C PHE A 116 -31.79 -6.52 -0.39
N ALA A 117 -30.97 -5.52 -0.66
CA ALA A 117 -30.27 -4.73 0.35
C ALA A 117 -30.60 -3.25 0.21
N ARG A 118 -30.83 -2.60 1.32
CA ARG A 118 -31.04 -1.16 1.39
C ARG A 118 -29.73 -0.47 1.75
N MET A 119 -29.33 0.54 0.98
CA MET A 119 -28.07 1.29 1.20
C MET A 119 -28.26 2.56 2.04
N ASP A 120 -29.50 2.88 2.41
CA ASP A 120 -29.86 4.02 3.25
C ASP A 120 -30.48 3.57 4.59
N ASP A 121 -30.63 4.48 5.53
CA ASP A 121 -31.26 4.24 6.84
C ASP A 121 -32.79 4.38 6.82
N GLY A 122 -33.39 4.63 5.66
CA GLY A 122 -34.83 4.83 5.48
C GLY A 122 -35.33 6.20 5.86
N SER A 123 -34.50 7.11 6.35
CA SER A 123 -34.93 8.44 6.79
C SER A 123 -35.49 9.34 5.67
N GLU A 124 -35.15 9.02 4.44
CA GLU A 124 -35.52 9.77 3.23
C GLU A 124 -36.68 9.13 2.44
N GLU A 125 -37.25 8.05 2.95
CA GLU A 125 -38.34 7.34 2.28
C GLU A 125 -39.54 8.27 2.03
N GLY A 126 -39.98 8.33 0.78
CA GLY A 126 -41.07 9.22 0.34
C GLY A 126 -40.69 10.69 0.18
N LYS A 127 -39.46 11.10 0.51
CA LYS A 127 -38.98 12.48 0.35
C LYS A 127 -38.23 12.68 -0.95
N ILE A 128 -37.49 11.64 -1.40
CA ILE A 128 -36.71 11.64 -2.64
C ILE A 128 -37.06 10.41 -3.47
N PRO A 129 -36.85 10.43 -4.80
CA PRO A 129 -36.99 9.26 -5.64
C PRO A 129 -36.03 8.16 -5.23
N THR A 130 -36.51 6.93 -5.16
CA THR A 130 -35.67 5.75 -4.86
C THR A 130 -34.99 5.25 -6.14
N LEU A 131 -33.67 5.06 -6.10
CA LEU A 131 -32.91 4.34 -7.13
C LEU A 131 -32.87 2.86 -6.78
N ILE A 132 -33.31 2.01 -7.69
CA ILE A 132 -33.18 0.56 -7.58
C ILE A 132 -32.13 0.11 -8.60
N ILE A 133 -31.12 -0.63 -8.13
CA ILE A 133 -30.08 -1.24 -8.97
C ILE A 133 -30.31 -2.74 -8.90
N ASP A 134 -30.48 -3.36 -10.07
CA ASP A 134 -30.63 -4.80 -10.25
C ASP A 134 -29.51 -5.32 -11.16
N GLY A 135 -28.95 -6.47 -10.81
CA GLY A 135 -27.85 -7.04 -11.55
C GLY A 135 -27.52 -8.46 -11.13
N THR A 136 -26.81 -9.16 -11.99
CA THR A 136 -26.30 -10.51 -11.72
C THR A 136 -24.78 -10.48 -11.71
N VAL A 137 -24.19 -10.99 -10.64
CA VAL A 137 -22.75 -11.22 -10.58
C VAL A 137 -22.47 -12.61 -11.16
N THR A 138 -21.60 -12.68 -12.18
CA THR A 138 -21.22 -13.92 -12.88
C THR A 138 -19.73 -14.18 -12.71
#